data_c143affffd4d2d385193e3b2a36515b4
#
_entry.id   c143affffd4d2d385193e3b2a36515b4
#
_cell.length_a   1.000
_cell.length_b   1.000
_cell.length_c   1.000
_cell.angle_alpha   90.00
_cell.angle_beta   90.00
_cell.angle_gamma   90.00
#
_symmetry.space_group_name_H-M   'P 1'
#
loop_
_entity.id
_entity.type
_entity.pdbx_description
1 polymer ?
#
loop_
_entity_poly.entity_id
_entity_poly.type
_entity_poly.pdbx_seq_one_letter_code
_entity_poly.pdbx_strand_id
1 'polypeptide(L)'
;MAKDWLNELSTTSLRDVVTTAFSDDQFTYSETLDFLEKAAVGGFSSSELEDLKLVYQQNAFENDYVSHITYNVIHDNVANTYWWGGATKQADVQTLGSASETTSEANAKLLIGKWFLGTDLPMPISGGDTANPEATSGVYDYGKITGELFTGGINALDVNQGSAGTCYLIAAMESAAYTNPSIIENAFITNPNGTYAVKFFYGGEAIYTTVNKSMPVTISLAKQ
;
A
#
# COMPACT_ATOMS: atom_id res chain seq x y z
N MET A 1 -3.83 -6.33 -29.46
CA MET A 1 -3.03 -7.56 -29.30
C MET A 1 -3.98 -8.75 -29.24
N ALA A 2 -3.56 -9.93 -29.73
CA ALA A 2 -4.38 -11.14 -29.55
C ALA A 2 -4.53 -11.41 -28.05
N LYS A 3 -5.77 -11.64 -27.60
CA LYS A 3 -6.08 -11.89 -26.17
C LYS A 3 -6.07 -13.41 -25.87
N ASP A 4 -5.27 -14.18 -26.62
CA ASP A 4 -5.25 -15.64 -26.54
C ASP A 4 -4.83 -16.15 -25.16
N TRP A 5 -3.99 -15.39 -24.46
CA TRP A 5 -3.55 -15.67 -23.09
C TRP A 5 -4.70 -15.75 -22.06
N LEU A 6 -5.84 -15.07 -22.31
CA LEU A 6 -7.03 -15.19 -21.45
C LEU A 6 -7.57 -16.62 -21.40
N ASN A 7 -7.37 -17.40 -22.48
CA ASN A 7 -7.76 -18.80 -22.53
C ASN A 7 -6.80 -19.72 -21.75
N GLU A 8 -5.60 -19.22 -21.41
CA GLU A 8 -4.60 -19.95 -20.62
C GLU A 8 -4.88 -19.85 -19.12
N LEU A 9 -5.72 -18.88 -18.69
CA LEU A 9 -6.14 -18.79 -17.29
C LEU A 9 -6.93 -20.07 -16.92
N SER A 10 -6.47 -20.75 -15.88
CA SER A 10 -6.99 -22.02 -15.43
C SER A 10 -8.24 -21.90 -14.56
N THR A 11 -8.32 -20.81 -13.76
CA THR A 11 -9.41 -20.55 -12.81
C THR A 11 -10.55 -19.79 -13.50
N THR A 12 -11.69 -20.45 -13.72
CA THR A 12 -12.83 -19.87 -14.45
C THR A 12 -13.33 -18.58 -13.83
N SER A 13 -13.48 -18.54 -12.49
CA SER A 13 -13.99 -17.36 -11.78
C SER A 13 -13.05 -16.15 -11.90
N LEU A 14 -11.75 -16.38 -11.98
CA LEU A 14 -10.75 -15.33 -12.19
C LEU A 14 -10.71 -14.90 -13.65
N ARG A 15 -10.77 -15.86 -14.57
CA ARG A 15 -10.84 -15.59 -16.02
C ARG A 15 -11.97 -14.63 -16.38
N ASP A 16 -13.17 -14.82 -15.83
CA ASP A 16 -14.34 -13.99 -16.12
C ASP A 16 -14.10 -12.53 -15.70
N VAL A 17 -13.55 -12.33 -14.48
CA VAL A 17 -13.23 -11.00 -13.97
C VAL A 17 -12.12 -10.35 -14.80
N VAL A 18 -11.02 -11.07 -15.06
CA VAL A 18 -9.89 -10.56 -15.84
C VAL A 18 -10.31 -10.26 -17.29
N THR A 19 -11.15 -11.08 -17.90
CA THR A 19 -11.66 -10.83 -19.27
C THR A 19 -12.46 -9.54 -19.33
N THR A 20 -13.28 -9.28 -18.32
CA THR A 20 -14.08 -8.05 -18.22
C THR A 20 -13.18 -6.84 -17.99
N ALA A 21 -12.25 -6.93 -17.05
CA ALA A 21 -11.29 -5.88 -16.71
C ALA A 21 -10.40 -5.51 -17.91
N PHE A 22 -9.94 -6.51 -18.68
CA PHE A 22 -9.07 -6.32 -19.83
C PHE A 22 -9.82 -5.97 -21.14
N SER A 23 -11.04 -5.43 -21.04
CA SER A 23 -11.85 -5.13 -22.24
C SER A 23 -11.24 -4.01 -23.10
N ASP A 24 -10.54 -3.07 -22.51
CA ASP A 24 -9.85 -1.93 -23.15
C ASP A 24 -8.33 -2.09 -23.26
N ASP A 25 -7.82 -3.31 -23.08
CA ASP A 25 -6.40 -3.67 -23.14
C ASP A 25 -5.52 -3.08 -22.03
N GLN A 26 -6.13 -2.67 -20.91
CA GLN A 26 -5.44 -2.13 -19.75
C GLN A 26 -6.11 -2.61 -18.45
N PHE A 27 -5.33 -2.64 -17.36
CA PHE A 27 -5.82 -2.88 -16.00
C PHE A 27 -5.69 -1.60 -15.18
N THR A 28 -6.81 -1.01 -14.83
CA THR A 28 -6.88 0.10 -13.88
C THR A 28 -6.60 -0.38 -12.45
N TYR A 29 -6.35 0.57 -11.55
CA TYR A 29 -6.24 0.28 -10.11
C TYR A 29 -7.44 -0.50 -9.56
N SER A 30 -8.65 -0.07 -9.88
CA SER A 30 -9.89 -0.70 -9.39
C SER A 30 -10.06 -2.11 -9.91
N GLU A 31 -9.85 -2.34 -11.20
CA GLU A 31 -9.95 -3.66 -11.83
C GLU A 31 -8.89 -4.62 -11.30
N THR A 32 -7.66 -4.10 -11.06
CA THR A 32 -6.59 -4.89 -10.45
C THR A 32 -6.96 -5.31 -9.04
N LEU A 33 -7.51 -4.40 -8.24
CA LEU A 33 -7.99 -4.71 -6.90
C LEU A 33 -9.10 -5.76 -6.94
N ASP A 34 -10.08 -5.61 -7.84
CA ASP A 34 -11.22 -6.53 -7.97
C ASP A 34 -10.77 -7.97 -8.30
N PHE A 35 -9.82 -8.15 -9.25
CA PHE A 35 -9.37 -9.50 -9.56
C PHE A 35 -8.47 -10.10 -8.47
N LEU A 36 -7.68 -9.29 -7.75
CA LEU A 36 -6.90 -9.75 -6.60
C LEU A 36 -7.82 -10.18 -5.43
N GLU A 37 -8.85 -9.38 -5.13
CA GLU A 37 -9.84 -9.73 -4.11
C GLU A 37 -10.61 -11.00 -4.48
N LYS A 38 -10.91 -11.17 -5.76
CA LYS A 38 -11.55 -12.39 -6.27
C LYS A 38 -10.67 -13.62 -6.09
N ALA A 39 -9.38 -13.53 -6.42
CA ALA A 39 -8.41 -14.60 -6.23
C ALA A 39 -8.17 -14.92 -4.74
N ALA A 40 -8.32 -13.95 -3.85
CA ALA A 40 -8.11 -14.12 -2.42
C ALA A 40 -9.21 -14.91 -1.70
N VAL A 41 -10.35 -15.15 -2.34
CA VAL A 41 -11.47 -15.88 -1.75
C VAL A 41 -11.09 -17.33 -1.51
N GLY A 42 -11.08 -17.76 -0.25
CA GLY A 42 -10.63 -19.10 0.16
C GLY A 42 -9.11 -19.22 0.36
N GLY A 43 -8.37 -18.17 0.10
CA GLY A 43 -6.90 -18.13 0.06
C GLY A 43 -6.34 -18.36 -1.34
N PHE A 44 -5.05 -18.13 -1.52
CA PHE A 44 -4.43 -18.36 -2.83
C PHE A 44 -4.16 -19.85 -3.05
N SER A 45 -4.67 -20.40 -4.12
CA SER A 45 -4.25 -21.70 -4.67
C SER A 45 -3.08 -21.55 -5.63
N SER A 46 -2.42 -22.66 -5.95
CA SER A 46 -1.36 -22.71 -6.97
C SER A 46 -1.85 -22.16 -8.31
N SER A 47 -3.06 -22.60 -8.74
CA SER A 47 -3.65 -22.17 -10.01
C SER A 47 -3.96 -20.68 -10.05
N GLU A 48 -4.49 -20.12 -8.96
CA GLU A 48 -4.76 -18.68 -8.89
C GLU A 48 -3.48 -17.84 -8.91
N LEU A 49 -2.43 -18.28 -8.23
CA LEU A 49 -1.13 -17.60 -8.27
C LEU A 49 -0.48 -17.67 -9.66
N GLU A 50 -0.60 -18.80 -10.36
CA GLU A 50 -0.12 -18.92 -11.73
C GLU A 50 -0.91 -18.00 -12.67
N ASP A 51 -2.23 -17.97 -12.55
CA ASP A 51 -3.10 -17.07 -13.31
C ASP A 51 -2.77 -15.58 -13.01
N LEU A 52 -2.60 -15.19 -11.76
CA LEU A 52 -2.21 -13.81 -11.38
C LEU A 52 -0.84 -13.43 -11.95
N LYS A 53 0.13 -14.34 -11.95
CA LYS A 53 1.44 -14.12 -12.58
C LYS A 53 1.33 -14.01 -14.10
N LEU A 54 0.47 -14.79 -14.73
CA LEU A 54 0.19 -14.68 -16.16
C LEU A 54 -0.43 -13.32 -16.51
N VAL A 55 -1.40 -12.85 -15.72
CA VAL A 55 -1.96 -11.49 -15.84
C VAL A 55 -0.87 -10.43 -15.71
N TYR A 56 -0.01 -10.55 -14.68
CA TYR A 56 1.09 -9.60 -14.45
C TYR A 56 2.06 -9.52 -15.63
N GLN A 57 2.38 -10.65 -16.25
CA GLN A 57 3.29 -10.73 -17.40
C GLN A 57 2.78 -9.99 -18.66
N GLN A 58 1.49 -9.66 -18.72
CA GLN A 58 0.96 -8.88 -19.84
C GLN A 58 1.47 -7.43 -19.80
N ASN A 59 1.97 -6.94 -18.66
CA ASN A 59 2.51 -5.61 -18.47
C ASN A 59 1.57 -4.49 -18.97
N ALA A 60 0.29 -4.64 -18.67
CA ALA A 60 -0.81 -3.81 -19.18
C ALA A 60 -1.50 -3.00 -18.08
N PHE A 61 -0.80 -2.68 -17.02
CA PHE A 61 -1.32 -1.83 -15.93
C PHE A 61 -1.34 -0.35 -16.35
N GLU A 62 -2.29 0.39 -15.83
CA GLU A 62 -2.49 1.81 -16.16
C GLU A 62 -1.27 2.70 -15.84
N ASN A 63 -0.43 2.29 -14.90
CA ASN A 63 0.79 3.00 -14.53
C ASN A 63 1.76 2.11 -13.74
N ASP A 64 3.00 2.59 -13.57
CA ASP A 64 4.06 1.89 -12.83
C ASP A 64 3.70 1.61 -11.38
N TYR A 65 2.89 2.47 -10.76
CA TYR A 65 2.44 2.25 -9.38
C TYR A 65 1.56 1.00 -9.26
N VAL A 66 0.53 0.87 -10.09
CA VAL A 66 -0.36 -0.31 -10.05
C VAL A 66 0.42 -1.59 -10.37
N SER A 67 1.33 -1.53 -11.35
CA SER A 67 2.24 -2.64 -11.62
C SER A 67 3.09 -3.00 -10.40
N HIS A 68 3.72 -2.00 -9.75
CA HIS A 68 4.59 -2.20 -8.60
C HIS A 68 3.85 -2.85 -7.40
N ILE A 69 2.67 -2.34 -7.04
CA ILE A 69 1.92 -2.89 -5.90
C ILE A 69 1.35 -4.27 -6.20
N THR A 70 0.95 -4.54 -7.45
CA THR A 70 0.52 -5.87 -7.88
C THR A 70 1.66 -6.88 -7.77
N TYR A 71 2.86 -6.51 -8.25
CA TYR A 71 4.06 -7.33 -8.06
C TYR A 71 4.27 -7.72 -6.61
N ASN A 72 4.17 -6.73 -5.70
CA ASN A 72 4.42 -6.92 -4.28
C ASN A 72 3.37 -7.81 -3.58
N VAL A 73 2.15 -7.91 -4.13
CA VAL A 73 1.13 -8.85 -3.64
C VAL A 73 1.45 -10.29 -4.05
N ILE A 74 1.84 -10.51 -5.33
CA ILE A 74 1.87 -11.86 -5.93
C ILE A 74 3.26 -12.50 -5.98
N HIS A 75 4.33 -11.76 -5.65
CA HIS A 75 5.70 -12.25 -5.65
C HIS A 75 6.34 -12.17 -4.26
N ASP A 76 7.47 -12.85 -4.12
CA ASP A 76 8.26 -12.78 -2.89
C ASP A 76 8.78 -11.35 -2.66
N ASN A 77 8.50 -10.83 -1.46
CA ASN A 77 8.94 -9.53 -1.03
C ASN A 77 9.22 -9.53 0.48
N VAL A 78 10.41 -9.10 0.87
CA VAL A 78 10.81 -8.98 2.28
C VAL A 78 9.87 -8.06 3.07
N ALA A 79 9.26 -7.05 2.43
CA ALA A 79 8.28 -6.17 3.05
C ALA A 79 7.00 -6.91 3.49
N ASN A 80 6.73 -8.11 2.95
CA ASN A 80 5.60 -8.95 3.33
C ASN A 80 5.87 -9.83 4.56
N THR A 81 7.07 -9.77 5.15
CA THR A 81 7.41 -10.59 6.33
C THR A 81 6.44 -10.35 7.49
N TYR A 82 6.05 -9.11 7.70
CA TYR A 82 5.20 -8.71 8.82
C TYR A 82 4.02 -7.85 8.40
N TRP A 83 2.95 -7.98 9.19
CA TRP A 83 1.81 -7.07 9.25
C TRP A 83 1.85 -6.30 10.57
N TRP A 84 2.03 -5.00 10.48
CA TRP A 84 2.10 -4.11 11.65
C TRP A 84 0.71 -3.70 12.13
N GLY A 85 -0.18 -3.35 11.20
CA GLY A 85 -1.59 -3.06 11.45
C GLY A 85 -1.86 -2.02 12.53
N GLY A 86 -0.92 -1.10 12.78
CA GLY A 86 -1.02 -0.12 13.85
C GLY A 86 -0.79 -0.70 15.26
N ALA A 87 -0.16 -1.85 15.37
CA ALA A 87 0.17 -2.47 16.66
C ALA A 87 0.96 -1.51 17.56
N THR A 88 0.64 -1.48 18.84
CA THR A 88 1.34 -0.66 19.84
C THR A 88 2.43 -1.41 20.59
N LYS A 89 2.52 -2.73 20.36
CA LYS A 89 3.52 -3.62 20.95
C LYS A 89 4.04 -4.60 19.90
N GLN A 90 5.32 -4.94 19.98
CA GLN A 90 5.94 -5.91 19.10
C GLN A 90 5.25 -7.28 19.14
N ALA A 91 4.73 -7.69 20.28
CA ALA A 91 4.02 -8.96 20.44
C ALA A 91 2.71 -9.05 19.65
N ASP A 92 2.13 -7.90 19.25
CA ASP A 92 0.89 -7.84 18.49
C ASP A 92 1.14 -7.79 16.96
N VAL A 93 2.41 -7.67 16.54
CA VAL A 93 2.80 -7.71 15.13
C VAL A 93 2.66 -9.14 14.61
N GLN A 94 1.92 -9.30 13.52
CA GLN A 94 1.66 -10.61 12.93
C GLN A 94 2.71 -10.97 11.88
N THR A 95 3.08 -12.23 11.80
CA THR A 95 3.82 -12.75 10.64
C THR A 95 2.85 -12.89 9.48
N LEU A 96 3.15 -12.24 8.35
CA LEU A 96 2.30 -12.27 7.16
C LEU A 96 2.85 -13.27 6.13
N GLY A 97 4.07 -13.04 5.64
CA GLY A 97 4.68 -13.81 4.56
C GLY A 97 4.24 -13.35 3.16
N SER A 98 5.01 -13.73 2.17
CA SER A 98 4.68 -13.51 0.77
C SER A 98 3.57 -14.47 0.30
N ALA A 99 2.90 -14.12 -0.82
CA ALA A 99 1.87 -14.97 -1.41
C ALA A 99 2.43 -16.36 -1.80
N SER A 100 1.73 -17.40 -1.41
CA SER A 100 2.04 -18.80 -1.69
C SER A 100 0.74 -19.60 -1.77
N GLU A 101 0.82 -20.83 -2.25
CA GLU A 101 -0.32 -21.77 -2.32
C GLU A 101 -0.89 -22.16 -0.94
N THR A 102 -0.19 -21.79 0.13
CA THR A 102 -0.63 -22.00 1.51
C THR A 102 -1.13 -20.72 2.17
N THR A 103 -1.16 -19.61 1.43
CA THR A 103 -1.65 -18.33 1.96
C THR A 103 -3.14 -18.39 2.19
N SER A 104 -3.55 -18.28 3.46
CA SER A 104 -4.95 -18.24 3.84
C SER A 104 -5.68 -17.01 3.29
N GLU A 105 -7.01 -17.07 3.18
CA GLU A 105 -7.83 -15.93 2.79
C GLU A 105 -7.56 -14.70 3.68
N ALA A 106 -7.38 -14.90 4.99
CA ALA A 106 -7.05 -13.81 5.90
C ALA A 106 -5.72 -13.13 5.53
N ASN A 107 -4.67 -13.91 5.28
CA ASN A 107 -3.37 -13.37 4.91
C ASN A 107 -3.38 -12.76 3.48
N ALA A 108 -4.11 -13.34 2.55
CA ALA A 108 -4.30 -12.77 1.22
C ALA A 108 -4.95 -11.37 1.28
N LYS A 109 -5.99 -11.23 2.11
CA LYS A 109 -6.63 -9.93 2.37
C LYS A 109 -5.70 -8.93 3.06
N LEU A 110 -4.82 -9.38 3.96
CA LEU A 110 -3.81 -8.52 4.57
C LEU A 110 -2.76 -8.06 3.53
N LEU A 111 -2.30 -8.93 2.63
CA LEU A 111 -1.40 -8.54 1.54
C LEU A 111 -2.03 -7.47 0.63
N ILE A 112 -3.27 -7.69 0.20
CA ILE A 112 -4.03 -6.70 -0.58
C ILE A 112 -4.22 -5.42 0.23
N GLY A 113 -4.59 -5.53 1.49
CA GLY A 113 -4.74 -4.41 2.40
C GLY A 113 -3.48 -3.55 2.53
N LYS A 114 -2.32 -4.19 2.64
CA LYS A 114 -1.02 -3.54 2.71
C LYS A 114 -0.71 -2.72 1.46
N TRP A 115 -0.82 -3.34 0.30
CA TRP A 115 -0.34 -2.76 -0.96
C TRP A 115 -1.37 -1.91 -1.68
N PHE A 116 -2.68 -2.24 -1.58
CA PHE A 116 -3.76 -1.50 -2.26
C PHE A 116 -4.53 -0.57 -1.34
N LEU A 117 -4.75 -0.94 -0.07
CA LEU A 117 -5.65 -0.17 0.81
C LEU A 117 -4.90 0.65 1.88
N GLY A 118 -3.57 0.50 1.97
CA GLY A 118 -2.75 1.22 2.95
C GLY A 118 -3.16 0.95 4.39
N THR A 119 -3.62 -0.28 4.69
CA THR A 119 -4.13 -0.65 6.01
C THR A 119 -3.08 -1.25 6.93
N ASP A 120 -1.87 -1.54 6.41
CA ASP A 120 -0.72 -1.93 7.23
C ASP A 120 -0.05 -0.69 7.83
N LEU A 121 -0.65 -0.16 8.87
CA LEU A 121 -0.19 1.05 9.53
C LEU A 121 1.04 0.74 10.41
N PRO A 122 2.08 1.61 10.42
CA PRO A 122 3.22 1.45 11.32
C PRO A 122 2.80 1.53 12.79
N MET A 123 3.71 1.15 13.69
CA MET A 123 3.45 1.27 15.12
C MET A 123 3.33 2.75 15.52
N PRO A 124 2.20 3.17 16.15
CA PRO A 124 1.98 4.56 16.53
C PRO A 124 2.63 4.87 17.88
N ILE A 125 3.95 4.77 17.95
CA ILE A 125 4.75 4.97 19.16
C ILE A 125 5.82 6.04 18.94
N SER A 126 6.24 6.71 20.01
CA SER A 126 7.36 7.66 19.99
C SER A 126 8.37 7.36 21.10
N GLY A 127 9.63 7.66 20.82
CA GLY A 127 10.73 7.53 21.79
C GLY A 127 11.17 6.09 22.10
N GLY A 128 10.55 5.09 21.47
CA GLY A 128 11.02 3.70 21.52
C GLY A 128 12.09 3.44 20.45
N ASP A 129 12.87 2.41 20.63
CA ASP A 129 13.72 1.86 19.61
C ASP A 129 13.15 0.53 19.10
N THR A 130 13.69 0.03 17.98
CA THR A 130 13.29 -1.25 17.42
C THR A 130 13.65 -2.45 18.30
N ALA A 131 14.61 -2.31 19.20
CA ALA A 131 15.04 -3.36 20.13
C ALA A 131 14.19 -3.36 21.42
N ASN A 132 13.64 -2.20 21.81
CA ASN A 132 12.79 -2.09 23.00
C ASN A 132 11.63 -1.11 22.77
N PRO A 133 10.62 -1.51 21.98
CA PRO A 133 9.45 -0.69 21.72
C PRO A 133 8.64 -0.34 22.98
N GLU A 134 8.76 -1.14 24.04
CA GLU A 134 8.07 -0.91 25.31
C GLU A 134 8.68 0.25 26.13
N ALA A 135 9.89 0.69 25.79
CA ALA A 135 10.54 1.87 26.36
C ALA A 135 10.08 3.17 25.68
N THR A 136 8.88 3.21 25.14
CA THR A 136 8.36 4.38 24.42
C THR A 136 8.03 5.52 25.38
N SER A 137 8.25 6.75 24.93
CA SER A 137 7.82 7.97 25.65
C SER A 137 6.36 8.33 25.37
N GLY A 138 5.74 7.74 24.36
CA GLY A 138 4.33 7.98 24.03
C GLY A 138 3.76 6.88 23.13
N VAL A 139 2.51 6.55 23.39
CA VAL A 139 1.67 5.68 22.58
C VAL A 139 0.51 6.49 22.04
N TYR A 140 0.22 6.36 20.78
CA TYR A 140 -0.83 7.07 20.08
C TYR A 140 -1.87 6.07 19.55
N ASP A 141 -3.00 6.57 19.14
CA ASP A 141 -3.99 5.80 18.39
C ASP A 141 -4.04 6.32 16.94
N TYR A 142 -4.69 5.60 16.04
CA TYR A 142 -4.93 6.06 14.68
C TYR A 142 -6.28 6.74 14.56
N GLY A 143 -6.27 8.00 14.13
CA GLY A 143 -7.46 8.77 13.76
C GLY A 143 -7.57 8.95 12.26
N LYS A 144 -8.79 9.02 11.73
CA LYS A 144 -9.02 9.39 10.33
C LYS A 144 -8.89 10.90 10.16
N ILE A 145 -8.16 11.31 9.13
CA ILE A 145 -8.09 12.69 8.69
C ILE A 145 -9.18 12.91 7.64
N THR A 146 -9.90 14.02 7.78
CA THR A 146 -10.87 14.50 6.78
C THR A 146 -10.27 15.69 6.03
N GLY A 147 -10.61 15.83 4.77
CA GLY A 147 -10.13 16.92 3.93
C GLY A 147 -9.35 16.45 2.70
N GLU A 148 -8.90 17.41 1.94
CA GLU A 148 -8.06 17.21 0.77
C GLU A 148 -6.60 17.00 1.17
N LEU A 149 -5.81 16.34 0.31
CA LEU A 149 -4.38 16.12 0.53
C LEU A 149 -3.62 17.45 0.60
N PHE A 150 -3.93 18.37 -0.30
CA PHE A 150 -3.33 19.69 -0.36
C PHE A 150 -4.43 20.76 -0.33
N THR A 151 -4.46 21.57 0.70
CA THR A 151 -5.42 22.67 0.86
C THR A 151 -4.72 23.99 0.60
N GLY A 152 -5.09 24.68 -0.49
CA GLY A 152 -4.47 25.97 -0.83
C GLY A 152 -3.07 25.87 -1.48
N GLY A 153 -2.68 24.68 -1.93
CA GLY A 153 -1.36 24.38 -2.50
C GLY A 153 -0.36 23.86 -1.47
N ILE A 154 0.86 23.64 -1.91
CA ILE A 154 1.95 23.09 -1.07
C ILE A 154 2.82 24.25 -0.58
N ASN A 155 2.99 24.36 0.74
CA ASN A 155 3.78 25.41 1.36
C ASN A 155 4.71 24.82 2.44
N ALA A 156 5.93 25.33 2.55
CA ALA A 156 6.88 24.94 3.59
C ALA A 156 6.32 25.11 5.01
N LEU A 157 5.43 26.08 5.23
CA LEU A 157 4.78 26.31 6.53
C LEU A 157 3.73 25.25 6.91
N ASP A 158 3.31 24.41 5.97
CA ASP A 158 2.39 23.29 6.21
C ASP A 158 3.11 22.07 6.78
N VAL A 159 4.45 22.06 6.71
CA VAL A 159 5.27 20.95 7.18
C VAL A 159 5.42 21.02 8.69
N ASN A 160 4.85 20.04 9.41
CA ASN A 160 4.89 19.98 10.86
C ASN A 160 5.27 18.56 11.33
N GLN A 161 6.32 18.46 12.13
CA GLN A 161 6.87 17.17 12.52
C GLN A 161 6.06 16.45 13.61
N GLY A 162 5.46 17.09 14.53
CA GLY A 162 4.88 16.41 15.71
C GLY A 162 5.95 15.69 16.55
N SER A 163 5.57 14.55 17.15
CA SER A 163 6.42 13.80 18.12
C SER A 163 7.24 12.66 17.50
N ALA A 164 7.14 12.40 16.20
CA ALA A 164 7.89 11.33 15.54
C ALA A 164 9.35 11.74 15.30
N GLY A 165 10.28 10.79 15.40
CA GLY A 165 11.71 10.98 15.13
C GLY A 165 12.05 11.08 13.64
N THR A 166 11.30 11.86 12.87
CA THR A 166 11.36 12.00 11.41
C THR A 166 11.94 13.32 10.93
N CYS A 167 12.68 14.04 11.79
CA CYS A 167 13.20 15.38 11.49
C CYS A 167 13.99 15.45 10.15
N TYR A 168 14.77 14.42 9.83
CA TYR A 168 15.53 14.35 8.58
C TYR A 168 14.62 14.33 7.33
N LEU A 169 13.49 13.61 7.39
CA LEU A 169 12.51 13.56 6.29
C LEU A 169 11.73 14.87 6.20
N ILE A 170 11.28 15.37 7.35
CA ILE A 170 10.49 16.61 7.45
C ILE A 170 11.29 17.81 6.93
N ALA A 171 12.57 17.93 7.30
CA ALA A 171 13.44 18.98 6.79
C ALA A 171 13.64 18.91 5.27
N ALA A 172 13.75 17.69 4.72
CA ALA A 172 13.83 17.52 3.26
C ALA A 172 12.53 17.92 2.57
N MET A 173 11.37 17.54 3.14
CA MET A 173 10.04 17.92 2.62
C MET A 173 9.82 19.44 2.67
N GLU A 174 10.19 20.10 3.78
CA GLU A 174 10.12 21.56 3.92
C GLU A 174 10.98 22.26 2.87
N SER A 175 12.22 21.80 2.68
CA SER A 175 13.11 22.32 1.65
C SER A 175 12.54 22.14 0.24
N ALA A 176 11.97 20.97 -0.07
CA ALA A 176 11.32 20.72 -1.36
C ALA A 176 10.09 21.61 -1.56
N ALA A 177 9.23 21.72 -0.54
CA ALA A 177 8.04 22.58 -0.58
C ALA A 177 8.39 24.05 -0.80
N TYR A 178 9.52 24.51 -0.26
CA TYR A 178 10.00 25.89 -0.44
C TYR A 178 10.61 26.15 -1.81
N THR A 179 11.43 25.21 -2.30
CA THR A 179 12.24 25.41 -3.51
C THR A 179 11.53 24.97 -4.79
N ASN A 180 10.79 23.85 -4.73
CA ASN A 180 10.05 23.30 -5.86
C ASN A 180 8.88 22.42 -5.35
N PRO A 181 7.71 23.03 -5.05
CA PRO A 181 6.54 22.33 -4.52
C PRO A 181 6.07 21.14 -5.39
N SER A 182 6.31 21.20 -6.71
CA SER A 182 5.90 20.11 -7.62
C SER A 182 6.65 18.79 -7.35
N ILE A 183 7.77 18.80 -6.66
CA ILE A 183 8.42 17.56 -6.19
C ILE A 183 7.50 16.81 -5.24
N ILE A 184 6.87 17.54 -4.31
CA ILE A 184 5.91 16.95 -3.37
C ILE A 184 4.63 16.54 -4.11
N GLU A 185 4.07 17.43 -4.94
CA GLU A 185 2.83 17.16 -5.66
C GLU A 185 2.94 15.91 -6.54
N ASN A 186 4.04 15.79 -7.30
CA ASN A 186 4.29 14.64 -8.19
C ASN A 186 4.67 13.34 -7.45
N ALA A 187 4.90 13.40 -6.14
CA ALA A 187 5.13 12.22 -5.34
C ALA A 187 3.82 11.49 -4.98
N PHE A 188 2.66 12.11 -5.18
CA PHE A 188 1.37 11.53 -4.81
C PHE A 188 0.52 11.17 -6.02
N ILE A 189 -0.15 10.01 -5.95
CA ILE A 189 -1.21 9.60 -6.87
C ILE A 189 -2.46 9.35 -6.04
N THR A 190 -3.58 9.98 -6.40
CA THR A 190 -4.86 9.74 -5.72
C THR A 190 -5.56 8.53 -6.33
N ASN A 191 -5.90 7.55 -5.51
CA ASN A 191 -6.61 6.35 -5.93
C ASN A 191 -8.12 6.53 -5.86
N PRO A 192 -8.91 5.81 -6.70
CA PRO A 192 -10.37 5.90 -6.72
C PRO A 192 -11.04 5.59 -5.38
N ASN A 193 -10.42 4.75 -4.55
CA ASN A 193 -10.92 4.38 -3.21
C ASN A 193 -10.56 5.39 -2.11
N GLY A 194 -9.94 6.52 -2.45
CA GLY A 194 -9.56 7.59 -1.53
C GLY A 194 -8.26 7.33 -0.76
N THR A 195 -7.51 6.31 -1.10
CA THR A 195 -6.11 6.13 -0.67
C THR A 195 -5.17 6.93 -1.57
N TYR A 196 -3.89 6.99 -1.21
CA TYR A 196 -2.86 7.65 -1.99
C TYR A 196 -1.67 6.73 -2.19
N ALA A 197 -1.11 6.73 -3.40
CA ALA A 197 0.26 6.24 -3.58
C ALA A 197 1.24 7.36 -3.22
N VAL A 198 2.31 6.99 -2.53
CA VAL A 198 3.45 7.87 -2.29
C VAL A 198 4.66 7.27 -3.00
N LYS A 199 5.24 8.05 -3.90
CA LYS A 199 6.40 7.67 -4.71
C LYS A 199 7.68 8.12 -4.04
N PHE A 200 8.61 7.20 -3.88
CA PHE A 200 9.97 7.45 -3.45
C PHE A 200 10.96 6.92 -4.50
N PHE A 201 12.24 7.26 -4.33
CA PHE A 201 13.31 6.70 -5.17
C PHE A 201 14.34 6.02 -4.28
N TYR A 202 14.72 4.81 -4.66
CA TYR A 202 15.79 4.05 -4.03
C TYR A 202 16.71 3.47 -5.11
N GLY A 203 18.00 3.79 -5.04
CA GLY A 203 18.96 3.35 -6.06
C GLY A 203 18.67 3.84 -7.47
N GLY A 204 17.90 4.92 -7.64
CA GLY A 204 17.47 5.46 -8.93
C GLY A 204 16.13 4.88 -9.44
N GLU A 205 15.62 3.83 -8.81
CA GLU A 205 14.35 3.20 -9.16
C GLU A 205 13.19 3.77 -8.33
N ALA A 206 12.03 3.93 -8.96
CA ALA A 206 10.82 4.36 -8.28
C ALA A 206 10.26 3.22 -7.43
N ILE A 207 9.99 3.50 -6.17
CA ILE A 207 9.26 2.61 -5.26
C ILE A 207 8.01 3.31 -4.76
N TYR A 208 6.96 2.55 -4.50
CA TYR A 208 5.67 3.10 -4.12
C TYR A 208 5.17 2.45 -2.84
N THR A 209 4.49 3.24 -2.01
CA THR A 209 3.71 2.74 -0.88
C THR A 209 2.31 3.32 -0.95
N THR A 210 1.32 2.52 -0.59
CA THR A 210 -0.06 2.99 -0.47
C THR A 210 -0.33 3.43 0.96
N VAL A 211 -0.89 4.61 1.12
CA VAL A 211 -1.30 5.16 2.41
C VAL A 211 -2.79 5.51 2.40
N ASN A 212 -3.45 5.32 3.52
CA ASN A 212 -4.82 5.77 3.72
C ASN A 212 -4.84 7.08 4.52
N LYS A 213 -6.04 7.61 4.77
CA LYS A 213 -6.25 8.85 5.55
C LYS A 213 -6.18 8.62 7.07
N SER A 214 -5.29 7.74 7.54
CA SER A 214 -5.07 7.52 8.99
C SER A 214 -3.73 8.10 9.40
N MET A 215 -3.70 8.81 10.53
CA MET A 215 -2.46 9.28 11.13
C MET A 215 -2.46 9.05 12.65
N PRO A 216 -1.29 8.91 13.27
CA PRO A 216 -1.19 8.86 14.72
C PRO A 216 -1.72 10.16 15.35
N VAL A 217 -2.63 10.03 16.30
CA VAL A 217 -3.22 11.14 17.06
C VAL A 217 -3.15 10.83 18.55
N THR A 218 -3.24 11.85 19.39
CA THR A 218 -3.35 11.62 20.84
C THR A 218 -4.64 10.86 21.15
N ILE A 219 -4.61 9.95 22.12
CA ILE A 219 -5.74 9.09 22.49
C ILE A 219 -7.02 9.90 22.78
N SER A 220 -6.89 11.14 23.26
CA SER A 220 -8.02 12.03 23.51
C SER A 220 -8.75 12.48 22.22
N LEU A 221 -8.08 12.51 21.08
CA LEU A 221 -8.64 12.90 19.78
C LEU A 221 -9.15 11.70 18.97
N ALA A 222 -8.62 10.52 19.22
CA ALA A 222 -9.01 9.30 18.51
C ALA A 222 -10.43 8.82 18.86
N LYS A 223 -11.02 9.33 19.96
CA LYS A 223 -12.35 8.95 20.45
C LYS A 223 -13.47 9.95 20.10
N GLN A 224 -13.18 10.98 19.31
CA GLN A 224 -14.16 11.91 18.77
C GLN A 224 -14.51 11.53 17.31
#